data_ed3bf29a40e273e56610766e9bda367f
#
_entry.id   ed3bf29a40e273e56610766e9bda367f
#
_cell.length_a   1.000
_cell.length_b   1.000
_cell.length_c   1.000
_cell.angle_alpha   90.00
_cell.angle_beta   90.00
_cell.angle_gamma   90.00
#
_symmetry.space_group_name_H-M   'P 1'
#
loop_
_entity.id
_entity.type
_entity.pdbx_description
1 polymer ?
#
loop_
_entity_poly.entity_id
_entity_poly.type
_entity_poly.pdbx_seq_one_letter_code
_entity_poly.pdbx_strand_id
1 'polypeptide(L)'
;MQMVYNIFSGTAPAMPKPAKGTEFIKFALSQASKDMREVLIPMAIPALAAHLTDVKFMYSDNKYYEMCGQMGHLIGPSGIGKAQLGHLVEAIMRPFRQHDEVEFSKLVDWQRQMKTRGANKEKPERPDVSFWFPPADVTNAAFIQNAMACEKLGARTQYLNLPEVEMADKMCGGHKQVSQMVRNIYDQQRAGALRATADGVTGNPVLRVNLTFTSTPEAARLFYKKDLTNGFFGRIPFAYKARGERKGKIPRQGSYDEGFQEQLYSYLLRLDNCKGSFVVKQLNKIADQLAEEMAKLADLADDDILWELSHRSIFSAWKKGAVLWILNDQTWTRSIGEFVVWFCYYDLWSKVKVFGDMFKGADSDEEEVQRSGPKNMLDSLDLSFNEQQLEALRLSLGKSQAGTKHQLRVWKNRKFITYSAQTGLYSKTQEYLKG
;
A
#
# COMPACT_ATOMS: atom_id res chain seq x y z
N MET A 1 11.54 -19.96 -10.44
CA MET A 1 11.09 -19.31 -11.67
C MET A 1 10.88 -17.85 -11.33
N GLN A 2 11.81 -17.03 -11.73
CA GLN A 2 11.78 -15.59 -11.51
C GLN A 2 10.83 -14.99 -12.56
N MET A 3 9.70 -14.41 -12.11
CA MET A 3 8.97 -13.47 -12.95
C MET A 3 9.69 -12.14 -12.79
N VAL A 4 10.60 -11.84 -13.70
CA VAL A 4 11.30 -10.55 -13.68
C VAL A 4 10.44 -9.56 -14.46
N TYR A 5 9.86 -8.60 -13.72
CA TYR A 5 9.20 -7.45 -14.34
C TYR A 5 10.25 -6.36 -14.57
N ASN A 6 10.26 -5.77 -15.74
CA ASN A 6 11.19 -4.68 -16.04
C ASN A 6 10.60 -3.33 -15.59
N ILE A 7 11.00 -2.85 -14.42
CA ILE A 7 10.56 -1.56 -13.90
C ILE A 7 11.04 -0.37 -14.76
N PHE A 8 12.12 -0.56 -15.53
CA PHE A 8 12.67 0.48 -16.40
C PHE A 8 11.92 0.64 -17.72
N SER A 9 11.09 -0.33 -18.10
CA SER A 9 10.33 -0.29 -19.37
C SER A 9 9.20 0.74 -19.39
N GLY A 10 8.80 1.26 -18.23
CA GLY A 10 7.64 2.14 -18.08
C GLY A 10 6.28 1.45 -18.32
N THR A 11 6.28 0.16 -18.64
CA THR A 11 5.07 -0.65 -18.86
C THR A 11 4.58 -1.22 -17.53
N ALA A 12 3.26 -1.19 -17.31
CA ALA A 12 2.66 -1.77 -16.11
C ALA A 12 2.93 -3.28 -16.04
N PRO A 13 3.40 -3.81 -14.89
CA PRO A 13 3.48 -5.25 -14.68
C PRO A 13 2.12 -5.91 -14.84
N ALA A 14 2.00 -6.91 -15.70
CA ALA A 14 0.74 -7.62 -15.93
C ALA A 14 0.42 -8.54 -14.73
N MET A 15 -0.82 -8.47 -14.23
CA MET A 15 -1.27 -9.32 -13.13
C MET A 15 -1.23 -10.80 -13.53
N PRO A 16 -0.66 -11.69 -12.68
CA PRO A 16 -0.72 -13.12 -12.91
C PRO A 16 -2.17 -13.61 -13.03
N LYS A 17 -2.40 -14.56 -13.93
CA LYS A 17 -3.74 -15.19 -14.02
C LYS A 17 -4.02 -15.95 -12.72
N PRO A 18 -5.19 -15.75 -12.09
CA PRO A 18 -5.58 -16.54 -10.93
C PRO A 18 -5.54 -18.04 -11.23
N ALA A 19 -4.92 -18.80 -10.34
CA ALA A 19 -4.70 -20.25 -10.46
C ALA A 19 -5.00 -20.95 -9.11
N LYS A 20 -4.65 -22.22 -8.98
CA LYS A 20 -4.80 -22.98 -7.73
C LYS A 20 -4.15 -22.20 -6.56
N GLY A 21 -4.93 -21.91 -5.52
CA GLY A 21 -4.53 -21.18 -4.33
C GLY A 21 -4.77 -19.67 -4.39
N THR A 22 -5.26 -19.16 -5.53
CA THR A 22 -5.72 -17.78 -5.68
C THR A 22 -7.14 -17.72 -6.28
N GLU A 23 -7.94 -18.75 -6.03
CA GLU A 23 -9.35 -18.85 -6.44
C GLU A 23 -10.16 -17.67 -5.90
N PHE A 24 -9.88 -17.23 -4.69
CA PHE A 24 -10.50 -16.04 -4.12
C PHE A 24 -10.35 -14.83 -5.04
N ILE A 25 -9.18 -14.61 -5.64
CA ILE A 25 -8.95 -13.49 -6.57
C ILE A 25 -9.88 -13.62 -7.78
N LYS A 26 -10.00 -14.82 -8.35
CA LYS A 26 -10.91 -15.07 -9.46
C LYS A 26 -12.35 -14.79 -9.09
N PHE A 27 -12.78 -15.25 -7.92
CA PHE A 27 -14.11 -15.03 -7.37
C PHE A 27 -14.38 -13.54 -7.12
N ALA A 28 -13.54 -12.84 -6.36
CA ALA A 28 -13.71 -11.44 -6.01
C ALA A 28 -13.75 -10.53 -7.25
N LEU A 29 -13.01 -10.89 -8.30
CA LEU A 29 -12.99 -10.16 -9.57
C LEU A 29 -14.08 -10.60 -10.56
N SER A 30 -14.93 -11.57 -10.21
CA SER A 30 -15.98 -12.06 -11.12
C SER A 30 -16.94 -10.96 -11.56
N GLN A 31 -17.25 -10.03 -10.64
CA GLN A 31 -18.16 -8.91 -10.87
C GLN A 31 -17.43 -7.64 -11.39
N ALA A 32 -16.11 -7.63 -11.43
CA ALA A 32 -15.33 -6.48 -11.86
C ALA A 32 -15.26 -6.39 -13.39
N SER A 33 -15.32 -5.16 -13.93
CA SER A 33 -15.01 -4.92 -15.33
C SER A 33 -13.56 -5.33 -15.64
N LYS A 34 -13.30 -5.83 -16.85
CA LYS A 34 -11.97 -6.33 -17.25
C LYS A 34 -10.86 -5.29 -17.01
N ASP A 35 -11.17 -4.02 -17.26
CA ASP A 35 -10.19 -2.93 -17.18
C ASP A 35 -9.80 -2.57 -15.73
N MET A 36 -10.60 -2.97 -14.72
CA MET A 36 -10.34 -2.67 -13.31
C MET A 36 -9.71 -3.83 -12.51
N ARG A 37 -9.66 -5.02 -13.06
CA ARG A 37 -9.25 -6.24 -12.32
C ARG A 37 -7.88 -6.12 -11.66
N GLU A 38 -6.91 -5.55 -12.34
CA GLU A 38 -5.53 -5.43 -11.84
C GLU A 38 -5.41 -4.53 -10.59
N VAL A 39 -6.26 -3.51 -10.49
CA VAL A 39 -6.18 -2.52 -9.38
C VAL A 39 -7.10 -2.84 -8.22
N LEU A 40 -8.19 -3.58 -8.44
CA LEU A 40 -9.19 -3.80 -7.39
C LEU A 40 -8.69 -4.71 -6.27
N ILE A 41 -8.14 -5.88 -6.58
CA ILE A 41 -7.74 -6.85 -5.55
C ILE A 41 -6.70 -6.31 -4.58
N PRO A 42 -5.55 -5.77 -5.01
CA PRO A 42 -4.57 -5.30 -4.05
C PRO A 42 -5.08 -4.15 -3.17
N MET A 43 -6.07 -3.39 -3.68
CA MET A 43 -6.68 -2.28 -2.96
C MET A 43 -7.87 -2.69 -2.08
N ALA A 44 -8.46 -3.88 -2.30
CA ALA A 44 -9.50 -4.46 -1.44
C ALA A 44 -8.91 -5.30 -0.28
N ILE A 45 -7.66 -5.76 -0.38
CA ILE A 45 -7.02 -6.56 0.68
C ILE A 45 -6.99 -5.86 2.05
N PRO A 46 -6.82 -4.53 2.19
CA PRO A 46 -6.96 -3.86 3.48
C PRO A 46 -8.32 -4.06 4.15
N ALA A 47 -9.41 -4.10 3.38
CA ALA A 47 -10.75 -4.42 3.90
C ALA A 47 -10.84 -5.88 4.37
N LEU A 48 -10.33 -6.83 3.57
CA LEU A 48 -10.23 -8.25 3.97
C LEU A 48 -9.42 -8.43 5.24
N ALA A 49 -8.27 -7.76 5.33
CA ALA A 49 -7.40 -7.83 6.50
C ALA A 49 -8.01 -7.23 7.77
N ALA A 50 -9.05 -6.39 7.67
CA ALA A 50 -9.77 -5.89 8.83
C ALA A 50 -10.55 -7.01 9.58
N HIS A 51 -10.88 -8.10 8.89
CA HIS A 51 -11.46 -9.29 9.50
C HIS A 51 -10.48 -10.04 10.42
N LEU A 52 -9.16 -9.83 10.25
CA LEU A 52 -8.14 -10.46 11.08
C LEU A 52 -8.01 -9.74 12.43
N THR A 53 -8.17 -10.52 13.51
CA THR A 53 -7.99 -10.04 14.88
C THR A 53 -7.07 -11.02 15.60
N ASP A 54 -6.03 -10.51 16.27
CA ASP A 54 -5.02 -11.32 16.97
C ASP A 54 -4.29 -12.32 16.03
N VAL A 55 -3.94 -11.84 14.85
CA VAL A 55 -3.17 -12.62 13.85
C VAL A 55 -1.84 -11.91 13.60
N LYS A 56 -0.74 -12.65 13.76
CA LYS A 56 0.63 -12.17 13.59
C LYS A 56 1.41 -13.07 12.64
N PHE A 57 2.25 -12.47 11.84
CA PHE A 57 3.18 -13.19 10.98
C PHE A 57 4.61 -12.75 11.24
N MET A 58 5.54 -13.71 11.28
CA MET A 58 6.97 -13.43 11.39
C MET A 58 7.52 -13.04 10.01
N TYR A 59 8.08 -11.86 9.92
CA TYR A 59 8.78 -11.36 8.74
C TYR A 59 10.25 -11.81 8.70
N SER A 60 10.94 -11.57 7.60
CA SER A 60 12.36 -11.94 7.40
C SER A 60 13.33 -11.30 8.41
N ASP A 61 12.93 -10.23 9.10
CA ASP A 61 13.68 -9.60 10.18
C ASP A 61 13.51 -10.30 11.55
N ASN A 62 12.86 -11.47 11.57
CA ASN A 62 12.54 -12.27 12.75
C ASN A 62 11.61 -11.58 13.77
N LYS A 63 10.84 -10.56 13.33
CA LYS A 63 9.83 -9.90 14.14
C LYS A 63 8.43 -10.32 13.72
N TYR A 64 7.53 -10.39 14.70
CA TYR A 64 6.13 -10.62 14.45
C TYR A 64 5.39 -9.31 14.24
N TYR A 65 4.64 -9.24 13.14
CA TYR A 65 3.79 -8.11 12.79
C TYR A 65 2.33 -8.51 12.80
N GLU A 66 1.48 -7.70 13.42
CA GLU A 66 0.02 -7.85 13.32
C GLU A 66 -0.45 -7.59 11.88
N MET A 67 -1.55 -8.20 11.48
CA MET A 67 -2.08 -8.05 10.12
C MET A 67 -2.93 -6.78 9.94
N CYS A 68 -3.01 -5.91 10.93
CA CYS A 68 -3.49 -4.54 10.79
C CYS A 68 -2.42 -3.60 10.20
N GLY A 69 -2.77 -2.32 9.99
CA GLY A 69 -1.90 -1.32 9.37
C GLY A 69 -1.71 -1.58 7.87
N GLN A 70 -2.65 -2.28 7.23
CA GLN A 70 -2.66 -2.44 5.78
C GLN A 70 -3.35 -1.27 5.11
N MET A 71 -2.75 -0.82 4.04
CA MET A 71 -3.20 0.37 3.31
C MET A 71 -3.27 0.10 1.82
N GLY A 72 -3.95 1.00 1.11
CA GLY A 72 -4.00 1.01 -0.34
C GLY A 72 -4.44 2.35 -0.89
N HIS A 73 -3.89 2.78 -2.02
CA HIS A 73 -4.34 3.96 -2.72
C HIS A 73 -4.56 3.66 -4.21
N LEU A 74 -5.81 3.62 -4.62
CA LEU A 74 -6.19 3.49 -6.03
C LEU A 74 -6.15 4.85 -6.71
N ILE A 75 -5.22 5.03 -7.63
CA ILE A 75 -5.08 6.26 -8.41
C ILE A 75 -5.52 6.02 -9.85
N GLY A 76 -6.31 6.94 -10.39
CA GLY A 76 -6.68 6.89 -11.80
C GLY A 76 -7.55 8.05 -12.22
N PRO A 77 -7.59 8.40 -13.53
CA PRO A 77 -8.37 9.51 -14.06
C PRO A 77 -9.84 9.43 -13.65
N SER A 78 -10.54 10.57 -13.72
CA SER A 78 -11.98 10.59 -13.51
C SER A 78 -12.68 9.71 -14.55
N GLY A 79 -13.76 9.01 -14.13
CA GLY A 79 -14.60 8.21 -15.02
C GLY A 79 -14.04 6.82 -15.39
N ILE A 80 -12.89 6.37 -14.86
CA ILE A 80 -12.33 5.04 -15.18
C ILE A 80 -12.99 3.86 -14.42
N GLY A 81 -13.94 4.12 -13.53
CA GLY A 81 -14.64 3.08 -12.78
C GLY A 81 -14.06 2.79 -11.39
N LYS A 82 -13.35 3.73 -10.75
CA LYS A 82 -12.84 3.58 -9.37
C LYS A 82 -13.92 3.20 -8.35
N ALA A 83 -15.16 3.62 -8.57
CA ALA A 83 -16.31 3.25 -7.73
C ALA A 83 -16.51 1.73 -7.56
N GLN A 84 -16.01 0.91 -8.52
CA GLN A 84 -16.04 -0.55 -8.39
C GLN A 84 -15.30 -1.06 -7.16
N LEU A 85 -14.23 -0.34 -6.72
CA LEU A 85 -13.54 -0.67 -5.47
C LEU A 85 -14.46 -0.47 -4.27
N GLY A 86 -15.19 0.67 -4.23
CA GLY A 86 -16.15 0.94 -3.16
C GLY A 86 -17.24 -0.14 -3.08
N HIS A 87 -17.78 -0.59 -4.21
CA HIS A 87 -18.79 -1.66 -4.23
C HIS A 87 -18.23 -3.00 -3.71
N LEU A 88 -17.01 -3.39 -4.09
CA LEU A 88 -16.37 -4.59 -3.57
C LEU A 88 -16.06 -4.46 -2.06
N VAL A 89 -15.59 -3.30 -1.63
CA VAL A 89 -15.33 -3.00 -0.21
C VAL A 89 -16.61 -3.08 0.61
N GLU A 90 -17.73 -2.48 0.15
CA GLU A 90 -19.02 -2.58 0.85
C GLU A 90 -19.50 -4.03 0.97
N ALA A 91 -19.28 -4.86 -0.08
CA ALA A 91 -19.60 -6.28 -0.01
C ALA A 91 -18.76 -7.00 1.07
N ILE A 92 -17.45 -6.73 1.13
CA ILE A 92 -16.53 -7.32 2.13
C ILE A 92 -16.90 -6.84 3.55
N MET A 93 -17.24 -5.56 3.71
CA MET A 93 -17.48 -4.92 5.00
C MET A 93 -18.94 -5.02 5.46
N ARG A 94 -19.81 -5.73 4.75
CA ARG A 94 -21.22 -5.89 5.11
C ARG A 94 -21.45 -6.35 6.56
N PRO A 95 -20.71 -7.34 7.11
CA PRO A 95 -20.85 -7.72 8.52
C PRO A 95 -20.48 -6.59 9.50
N PHE A 96 -19.48 -5.79 9.16
CA PHE A 96 -19.06 -4.64 9.97
C PHE A 96 -20.10 -3.53 9.94
N ARG A 97 -20.68 -3.28 8.77
CA ARG A 97 -21.76 -2.31 8.60
C ARG A 97 -22.98 -2.67 9.46
N GLN A 98 -23.36 -3.95 9.45
CA GLN A 98 -24.46 -4.44 10.30
C GLN A 98 -24.20 -4.27 11.80
N HIS A 99 -22.98 -4.54 12.25
CA HIS A 99 -22.55 -4.25 13.62
C HIS A 99 -22.65 -2.74 13.93
N ASP A 100 -22.10 -1.89 13.07
CA ASP A 100 -22.03 -0.47 13.29
C ASP A 100 -23.40 0.21 13.30
N GLU A 101 -24.38 -0.29 12.54
CA GLU A 101 -25.78 0.19 12.57
C GLU A 101 -26.39 0.02 13.95
N VAL A 102 -26.11 -1.08 14.66
CA VAL A 102 -26.56 -1.29 16.04
C VAL A 102 -25.87 -0.30 16.98
N GLU A 103 -24.56 -0.09 16.81
CA GLU A 103 -23.78 0.84 17.63
C GLU A 103 -24.23 2.30 17.42
N PHE A 104 -24.52 2.70 16.17
CA PHE A 104 -25.08 4.02 15.86
C PHE A 104 -26.44 4.24 16.53
N SER A 105 -27.32 3.22 16.54
CA SER A 105 -28.63 3.32 17.19
C SER A 105 -28.49 3.65 18.68
N LYS A 106 -27.56 3.03 19.38
CA LYS A 106 -27.27 3.32 20.82
C LYS A 106 -26.84 4.78 21.02
N LEU A 107 -25.96 5.31 20.15
CA LEU A 107 -25.55 6.72 20.24
C LEU A 107 -26.68 7.70 19.94
N VAL A 108 -27.51 7.43 18.93
CA VAL A 108 -28.65 8.27 18.58
C VAL A 108 -29.66 8.32 19.73
N ASP A 109 -29.95 7.18 20.35
CA ASP A 109 -30.86 7.12 21.50
C ASP A 109 -30.30 7.87 22.71
N TRP A 110 -29.02 7.71 23.00
CA TRP A 110 -28.36 8.49 24.04
C TRP A 110 -28.41 10.02 23.74
N GLN A 111 -28.12 10.44 22.53
CA GLN A 111 -28.23 11.85 22.11
C GLN A 111 -29.65 12.39 22.27
N ARG A 112 -30.69 11.58 21.96
CA ARG A 112 -32.08 11.93 22.16
C ARG A 112 -32.38 12.13 23.64
N GLN A 113 -31.95 11.19 24.51
CA GLN A 113 -32.12 11.30 25.96
C GLN A 113 -31.43 12.55 26.52
N MET A 114 -30.21 12.85 26.02
CA MET A 114 -29.50 14.08 26.41
C MET A 114 -30.23 15.36 26.03
N LYS A 115 -30.87 15.41 24.84
CA LYS A 115 -31.66 16.58 24.39
C LYS A 115 -32.98 16.75 25.14
N THR A 116 -33.62 15.66 25.54
CA THR A 116 -34.92 15.68 26.19
C THR A 116 -34.82 15.75 27.72
N ARG A 117 -33.63 15.72 28.28
CA ARG A 117 -33.35 15.78 29.70
C ARG A 117 -33.82 17.10 30.30
N GLY A 118 -34.62 17.05 31.36
CA GLY A 118 -34.93 18.23 32.20
C GLY A 118 -33.71 18.70 33.01
N ALA A 119 -33.67 19.99 33.36
CA ALA A 119 -32.53 20.63 34.01
C ALA A 119 -32.04 19.94 35.29
N ASN A 120 -32.93 19.29 36.04
CA ASN A 120 -32.64 18.66 37.33
C ASN A 120 -32.54 17.11 37.26
N LYS A 121 -32.52 16.50 36.08
CA LYS A 121 -32.38 15.04 35.94
C LYS A 121 -30.92 14.64 35.77
N GLU A 122 -30.57 13.47 36.28
CA GLU A 122 -29.27 12.85 36.12
C GLU A 122 -28.87 12.76 34.65
N LYS A 123 -27.59 12.99 34.35
CA LYS A 123 -27.05 12.95 32.99
C LYS A 123 -27.00 11.49 32.54
N PRO A 124 -27.67 11.11 31.44
CA PRO A 124 -27.56 9.76 30.91
C PRO A 124 -26.11 9.38 30.64
N GLU A 125 -25.73 8.20 31.08
CA GLU A 125 -24.39 7.67 30.80
C GLU A 125 -24.22 7.42 29.28
N ARG A 126 -23.07 7.80 28.78
CA ARG A 126 -22.75 7.55 27.37
C ARG A 126 -22.54 6.06 27.13
N PRO A 127 -23.20 5.45 26.11
CA PRO A 127 -23.00 4.04 25.81
C PRO A 127 -21.55 3.75 25.37
N ASP A 128 -21.03 2.59 25.80
CA ASP A 128 -19.74 2.07 25.34
C ASP A 128 -19.95 1.43 23.97
N VAL A 129 -19.56 2.14 22.93
CA VAL A 129 -19.75 1.75 21.53
C VAL A 129 -18.41 1.67 20.79
N SER A 130 -18.33 0.75 19.82
CA SER A 130 -17.17 0.62 18.94
C SER A 130 -17.62 0.51 17.49
N PHE A 131 -16.97 1.25 16.62
CA PHE A 131 -17.23 1.22 15.17
C PHE A 131 -16.09 0.52 14.47
N TRP A 132 -16.42 -0.50 13.70
CA TRP A 132 -15.45 -1.30 12.96
C TRP A 132 -15.25 -0.80 11.54
N PHE A 133 -16.28 -0.15 10.99
CA PHE A 133 -16.24 0.53 9.69
C PHE A 133 -16.77 1.96 9.83
N PRO A 134 -16.09 2.83 10.61
CA PRO A 134 -16.56 4.18 10.87
C PRO A 134 -16.61 5.02 9.60
N PRO A 135 -17.44 6.09 9.57
CA PRO A 135 -17.46 7.03 8.46
C PRO A 135 -16.12 7.74 8.32
N ALA A 136 -15.83 8.21 7.10
CA ALA A 136 -14.59 8.95 6.82
C ALA A 136 -14.52 10.32 7.53
N ASP A 137 -15.67 10.93 7.81
CA ASP A 137 -15.75 12.19 8.58
C ASP A 137 -15.71 11.90 10.09
N VAL A 138 -14.51 11.81 10.62
CA VAL A 138 -14.26 11.53 12.04
C VAL A 138 -13.24 12.52 12.61
N THR A 139 -13.57 13.14 13.75
CA THR A 139 -12.62 14.00 14.47
C THR A 139 -11.52 13.18 15.13
N ASN A 140 -10.35 13.78 15.39
CA ASN A 140 -9.26 13.10 16.07
C ASN A 140 -9.67 12.53 17.44
N ALA A 141 -10.47 13.28 18.22
CA ALA A 141 -10.96 12.82 19.53
C ALA A 141 -11.86 11.58 19.39
N ALA A 142 -12.82 11.61 18.44
CA ALA A 142 -13.72 10.48 18.20
C ALA A 142 -12.94 9.27 17.65
N PHE A 143 -11.92 9.49 16.80
CA PHE A 143 -11.07 8.43 16.29
C PHE A 143 -10.28 7.73 17.40
N ILE A 144 -9.63 8.48 18.30
CA ILE A 144 -8.89 7.91 19.44
C ILE A 144 -9.84 7.19 20.41
N GLN A 145 -11.01 7.78 20.68
CA GLN A 145 -12.02 7.13 21.52
C GLN A 145 -12.50 5.81 20.95
N ASN A 146 -12.76 5.77 19.63
CA ASN A 146 -13.15 4.54 18.95
C ASN A 146 -12.01 3.50 18.96
N ALA A 147 -10.76 3.93 18.75
CA ALA A 147 -9.60 3.02 18.82
C ALA A 147 -9.45 2.40 20.23
N MET A 148 -9.70 3.17 21.30
CA MET A 148 -9.73 2.65 22.67
C MET A 148 -10.85 1.63 22.88
N ALA A 149 -12.06 1.91 22.38
CA ALA A 149 -13.19 0.98 22.46
C ALA A 149 -12.90 -0.32 21.71
N CYS A 150 -12.35 -0.25 20.50
CA CYS A 150 -11.95 -1.43 19.73
C CYS A 150 -10.81 -2.23 20.41
N GLU A 151 -9.85 -1.56 21.07
CA GLU A 151 -8.79 -2.23 21.85
C GLU A 151 -9.37 -2.99 23.05
N LYS A 152 -10.30 -2.38 23.78
CA LYS A 152 -10.99 -2.97 24.94
C LYS A 152 -11.83 -4.20 24.56
N LEU A 153 -12.45 -4.18 23.38
CA LEU A 153 -13.30 -5.26 22.85
C LEU A 153 -12.54 -6.31 22.05
N GLY A 154 -11.31 -6.64 22.45
CA GLY A 154 -10.52 -7.74 21.85
C GLY A 154 -9.61 -7.30 20.71
N ALA A 155 -9.11 -6.07 20.74
CA ALA A 155 -8.14 -5.56 19.77
C ALA A 155 -8.65 -5.59 18.32
N ARG A 156 -9.93 -5.29 18.11
CA ARG A 156 -10.57 -5.30 16.78
C ARG A 156 -9.91 -4.31 15.83
N THR A 157 -9.61 -4.77 14.62
CA THR A 157 -9.09 -3.92 13.54
C THR A 157 -10.24 -3.14 12.92
N GLN A 158 -10.08 -1.83 12.82
CA GLN A 158 -10.99 -0.92 12.13
C GLN A 158 -10.63 -0.83 10.65
N TYR A 159 -11.61 -0.52 9.81
CA TYR A 159 -11.37 -0.21 8.40
C TYR A 159 -11.92 1.17 8.03
N LEU A 160 -11.11 1.97 7.35
CA LEU A 160 -11.50 3.28 6.83
C LEU A 160 -11.48 3.26 5.30
N ASN A 161 -12.59 3.63 4.69
CA ASN A 161 -12.69 3.85 3.25
C ASN A 161 -12.77 5.35 2.96
N LEU A 162 -11.79 5.86 2.23
CA LEU A 162 -11.64 7.26 1.87
C LEU A 162 -11.78 7.38 0.34
N PRO A 163 -13.02 7.50 -0.18
CA PRO A 163 -13.28 7.51 -1.61
C PRO A 163 -12.65 8.68 -2.36
N GLU A 164 -12.24 9.71 -1.63
CA GLU A 164 -11.44 10.82 -2.13
C GLU A 164 -10.33 11.12 -1.12
N VAL A 165 -9.08 11.24 -1.60
CA VAL A 165 -7.93 11.43 -0.72
C VAL A 165 -7.99 12.73 0.07
N GLU A 166 -8.67 13.74 -0.44
CA GLU A 166 -8.89 15.02 0.21
C GLU A 166 -9.75 14.90 1.49
N MET A 167 -10.54 13.83 1.61
CA MET A 167 -11.27 13.55 2.85
C MET A 167 -10.32 13.28 4.01
N ALA A 168 -9.14 12.75 3.74
CA ALA A 168 -8.12 12.52 4.75
C ALA A 168 -7.66 13.82 5.41
N ASP A 169 -7.61 14.93 4.68
CA ASP A 169 -7.21 16.23 5.25
C ASP A 169 -8.22 16.77 6.27
N LYS A 170 -9.49 16.37 6.14
CA LYS A 170 -10.54 16.72 7.13
C LYS A 170 -10.48 15.82 8.35
N MET A 171 -10.01 14.61 8.17
CA MET A 171 -9.85 13.63 9.24
C MET A 171 -8.78 14.10 10.22
N CYS A 172 -9.05 13.97 11.49
CA CYS A 172 -8.09 14.26 12.57
C CYS A 172 -7.57 15.71 12.66
N GLY A 173 -8.16 16.66 11.96
CA GLY A 173 -7.85 18.10 12.12
C GLY A 173 -6.73 18.63 11.20
N GLY A 174 -6.40 17.91 10.15
CA GLY A 174 -5.54 18.42 9.08
C GLY A 174 -4.40 17.50 8.64
N HIS A 175 -3.78 17.83 7.53
CA HIS A 175 -2.81 17.00 6.82
C HIS A 175 -1.63 16.50 7.68
N LYS A 176 -1.04 17.36 8.51
CA LYS A 176 0.08 16.99 9.39
C LYS A 176 -0.30 15.87 10.37
N GLN A 177 -1.49 15.95 10.95
CA GLN A 177 -2.01 14.95 11.88
C GLN A 177 -2.30 13.64 11.15
N VAL A 178 -2.86 13.70 9.95
CA VAL A 178 -3.09 12.52 9.09
C VAL A 178 -1.79 11.82 8.75
N SER A 179 -0.78 12.56 8.32
CA SER A 179 0.55 12.02 8.00
C SER A 179 1.17 11.29 9.19
N GLN A 180 1.10 11.88 10.38
CA GLN A 180 1.60 11.25 11.61
C GLN A 180 0.77 10.03 12.00
N MET A 181 -0.55 10.12 11.93
CA MET A 181 -1.46 9.02 12.27
C MET A 181 -1.26 7.82 11.35
N VAL A 182 -1.14 8.03 10.04
CA VAL A 182 -0.89 6.96 9.07
C VAL A 182 0.45 6.25 9.34
N ARG A 183 1.49 7.00 9.73
CA ARG A 183 2.77 6.40 10.14
C ARG A 183 2.60 5.53 11.38
N ASN A 184 1.88 6.02 12.41
CA ASN A 184 1.62 5.24 13.62
C ASN A 184 0.78 3.98 13.35
N ILE A 185 -0.23 4.08 12.46
CA ILE A 185 -1.03 2.94 12.01
C ILE A 185 -0.14 1.89 11.31
N TYR A 186 0.70 2.30 10.38
CA TYR A 186 1.58 1.40 9.64
C TYR A 186 2.57 0.68 10.55
N ASP A 187 3.20 1.44 11.46
CA ASP A 187 4.21 0.95 12.40
C ASP A 187 3.58 0.30 13.65
N GLN A 188 2.24 0.22 13.71
CA GLN A 188 1.48 -0.38 14.81
C GLN A 188 1.80 0.24 16.18
N GLN A 189 2.02 1.55 16.17
CA GLN A 189 2.40 2.30 17.37
C GLN A 189 1.18 2.77 18.13
N ARG A 190 1.40 3.05 19.42
CA ARG A 190 0.42 3.74 20.24
C ARG A 190 0.35 5.21 19.83
N ALA A 191 -0.85 5.72 19.73
CA ALA A 191 -1.09 7.14 19.51
C ALA A 191 -2.33 7.56 20.28
N GLY A 192 -2.24 8.69 20.95
CA GLY A 192 -3.31 9.10 21.83
C GLY A 192 -3.31 10.58 22.13
N ALA A 193 -4.13 10.96 23.09
CA ALA A 193 -4.23 12.31 23.60
C ALA A 193 -4.33 12.29 25.13
N LEU A 194 -3.73 13.29 25.77
CA LEU A 194 -3.92 13.59 27.17
C LEU A 194 -4.59 14.97 27.26
N ARG A 195 -5.75 15.02 27.89
CA ARG A 195 -6.52 16.26 28.08
C ARG A 195 -6.79 16.48 29.55
N ALA A 196 -6.61 17.72 30.01
CA ALA A 196 -6.88 18.12 31.41
C ALA A 196 -8.35 18.44 31.66
N THR A 197 -9.20 18.52 30.64
CA THR A 197 -10.62 18.84 30.76
C THR A 197 -11.45 17.60 31.02
N ALA A 198 -12.50 17.71 31.82
CA ALA A 198 -13.39 16.61 32.19
C ALA A 198 -14.04 15.91 30.96
N ASP A 199 -14.37 16.68 29.91
CA ASP A 199 -14.97 16.17 28.69
C ASP A 199 -13.91 15.81 27.62
N GLY A 200 -12.61 15.93 27.93
CA GLY A 200 -11.51 15.68 27.00
C GLY A 200 -11.22 14.17 26.84
N VAL A 201 -11.08 13.72 25.60
CA VAL A 201 -10.64 12.35 25.32
C VAL A 201 -9.18 12.17 25.77
N THR A 202 -8.98 11.22 26.68
CA THR A 202 -7.66 10.85 27.21
C THR A 202 -7.45 9.35 27.03
N GLY A 203 -6.37 8.97 26.35
CA GLY A 203 -6.01 7.59 26.12
C GLY A 203 -4.87 7.44 25.13
N ASN A 204 -4.30 6.24 25.06
CA ASN A 204 -3.14 5.94 24.22
C ASN A 204 -3.25 4.51 23.61
N PRO A 205 -4.28 4.25 22.76
CA PRO A 205 -4.48 2.94 22.16
C PRO A 205 -3.41 2.60 21.10
N VAL A 206 -3.26 1.32 20.79
CA VAL A 206 -2.62 0.87 19.55
C VAL A 206 -3.59 1.14 18.39
N LEU A 207 -3.13 1.83 17.35
CA LEU A 207 -3.97 2.12 16.19
C LEU A 207 -4.07 0.92 15.25
N ARG A 208 -5.00 0.02 15.53
CA ARG A 208 -5.31 -1.12 14.65
C ARG A 208 -6.31 -0.70 13.59
N VAL A 209 -5.80 -0.13 12.53
CA VAL A 209 -6.62 0.42 11.44
C VAL A 209 -6.06 -0.02 10.10
N ASN A 210 -6.94 -0.43 9.20
CA ASN A 210 -6.65 -0.57 7.78
C ASN A 210 -7.37 0.52 7.01
N LEU A 211 -6.81 0.98 5.89
CA LEU A 211 -7.42 2.07 5.14
C LEU A 211 -7.16 1.98 3.64
N THR A 212 -8.13 2.50 2.88
CA THR A 212 -8.02 2.59 1.42
C THR A 212 -8.42 3.98 0.95
N PHE A 213 -7.58 4.56 0.10
CA PHE A 213 -7.83 5.83 -0.56
C PHE A 213 -8.17 5.62 -2.02
N THR A 214 -8.94 6.55 -2.59
CA THR A 214 -9.02 6.71 -4.04
C THR A 214 -8.81 8.17 -4.43
N SER A 215 -8.24 8.42 -5.63
CA SER A 215 -8.05 9.78 -6.14
C SER A 215 -7.84 9.82 -7.65
N THR A 216 -7.80 11.05 -8.18
CA THR A 216 -7.16 11.33 -9.48
C THR A 216 -5.64 11.44 -9.31
N PRO A 217 -4.84 11.34 -10.39
CA PRO A 217 -3.40 11.57 -10.31
C PRO A 217 -3.05 12.96 -9.78
N GLU A 218 -3.77 13.97 -10.21
CA GLU A 218 -3.55 15.37 -9.79
C GLU A 218 -3.81 15.55 -8.29
N ALA A 219 -4.92 15.02 -7.78
CA ALA A 219 -5.27 15.07 -6.37
C ALA A 219 -4.24 14.31 -5.51
N ALA A 220 -3.80 13.12 -5.96
CA ALA A 220 -2.74 12.39 -5.28
C ALA A 220 -1.43 13.18 -5.22
N ARG A 221 -1.00 13.75 -6.34
CA ARG A 221 0.23 14.57 -6.42
C ARG A 221 0.17 15.76 -5.47
N LEU A 222 -0.96 16.46 -5.42
CA LEU A 222 -1.17 17.60 -4.51
C LEU A 222 -1.12 17.14 -3.04
N PHE A 223 -1.81 16.04 -2.72
CA PHE A 223 -1.88 15.49 -1.38
C PHE A 223 -0.52 15.08 -0.83
N TYR A 224 0.29 14.36 -1.61
CA TYR A 224 1.61 13.87 -1.17
C TYR A 224 2.77 14.86 -1.39
N LYS A 225 2.54 16.02 -2.00
CA LYS A 225 3.61 16.97 -2.38
C LYS A 225 4.60 17.28 -1.24
N LYS A 226 4.12 17.39 -0.01
CA LYS A 226 4.93 17.74 1.17
C LYS A 226 5.48 16.51 1.92
N ASP A 227 5.11 15.31 1.50
CA ASP A 227 5.36 14.08 2.25
C ASP A 227 6.22 13.05 1.51
N LEU A 228 6.73 13.39 0.34
CA LEU A 228 7.51 12.47 -0.49
C LEU A 228 8.76 11.94 0.21
N THR A 229 9.39 12.76 1.07
CA THR A 229 10.65 12.45 1.78
C THR A 229 10.48 12.17 3.26
N ASN A 230 9.30 12.42 3.86
CA ASN A 230 9.10 12.29 5.32
C ASN A 230 8.68 10.89 5.78
N GLY A 231 8.71 9.90 4.89
CA GLY A 231 8.35 8.52 5.16
C GLY A 231 6.85 8.22 5.19
N PHE A 232 5.95 9.19 5.04
CA PHE A 232 4.51 8.96 4.89
C PHE A 232 4.19 8.29 3.55
N PHE A 233 4.66 8.90 2.46
CA PHE A 233 4.45 8.42 1.10
C PHE A 233 4.89 6.95 0.92
N GLY A 234 6.08 6.60 1.37
CA GLY A 234 6.63 5.26 1.22
C GLY A 234 5.78 4.17 1.88
N ARG A 235 5.01 4.49 2.92
CA ARG A 235 4.16 3.56 3.66
C ARG A 235 2.85 3.23 2.95
N ILE A 236 2.44 4.04 1.99
CA ILE A 236 1.21 3.82 1.22
C ILE A 236 1.54 3.02 -0.04
N PRO A 237 0.98 1.81 -0.21
CA PRO A 237 1.05 1.10 -1.48
C PRO A 237 0.03 1.66 -2.46
N PHE A 238 0.44 1.77 -3.73
CA PHE A 238 -0.35 2.36 -4.79
C PHE A 238 -0.75 1.33 -5.85
N ALA A 239 -1.91 1.54 -6.45
CA ALA A 239 -2.29 0.93 -7.70
C ALA A 239 -2.76 2.01 -8.67
N TYR A 240 -1.98 2.26 -9.70
CA TYR A 240 -2.31 3.26 -10.71
C TYR A 240 -2.97 2.62 -11.92
N LYS A 241 -4.16 3.10 -12.26
CA LYS A 241 -4.85 2.73 -13.50
C LYS A 241 -4.75 3.86 -14.51
N ALA A 242 -3.93 3.65 -15.54
CA ALA A 242 -3.85 4.56 -16.66
C ALA A 242 -5.19 4.58 -17.45
N ARG A 243 -5.46 5.69 -18.14
CA ARG A 243 -6.57 5.77 -19.09
C ARG A 243 -6.27 4.79 -20.24
N GLY A 244 -7.16 3.84 -20.44
CA GLY A 244 -7.09 2.93 -21.58
C GLY A 244 -7.52 3.61 -22.89
N GLU A 245 -7.51 2.85 -23.96
CA GLU A 245 -8.04 3.29 -25.25
C GLU A 245 -9.49 3.77 -25.13
N ARG A 246 -9.86 4.77 -25.93
CA ARG A 246 -11.24 5.27 -26.01
C ARG A 246 -12.11 4.20 -26.65
N LYS A 247 -12.79 3.41 -25.81
CA LYS A 247 -13.75 2.40 -26.25
C LYS A 247 -15.14 3.02 -26.30
N GLY A 248 -15.85 2.89 -27.41
CA GLY A 248 -17.22 3.36 -27.56
C GLY A 248 -18.26 2.57 -26.72
N LYS A 249 -17.83 1.89 -25.64
CA LYS A 249 -18.69 1.07 -24.79
C LYS A 249 -18.45 1.41 -23.32
N ILE A 250 -19.52 1.55 -22.56
CA ILE A 250 -19.47 1.74 -21.11
C ILE A 250 -18.98 0.44 -20.47
N PRO A 251 -17.94 0.48 -19.59
CA PRO A 251 -17.53 -0.68 -18.83
C PRO A 251 -18.69 -1.22 -17.97
N ARG A 252 -18.99 -2.51 -18.12
CA ARG A 252 -20.06 -3.13 -17.33
C ARG A 252 -19.44 -3.79 -16.09
N GLN A 253 -20.03 -3.52 -14.94
CA GLN A 253 -19.79 -4.21 -13.67
C GLN A 253 -20.97 -5.15 -13.41
N GLY A 254 -20.72 -6.31 -12.80
CA GLY A 254 -21.75 -7.20 -12.31
C GLY A 254 -22.35 -6.73 -10.96
N SER A 255 -23.21 -7.54 -10.40
CA SER A 255 -23.86 -7.29 -9.11
C SER A 255 -23.21 -8.11 -8.00
N TYR A 256 -23.10 -7.53 -6.82
CA TYR A 256 -22.73 -8.21 -5.57
C TYR A 256 -24.01 -8.68 -4.85
N ASP A 257 -24.79 -9.53 -5.53
CA ASP A 257 -26.06 -10.08 -5.05
C ASP A 257 -25.90 -11.05 -3.87
N GLU A 258 -27.02 -11.60 -3.38
CA GLU A 258 -26.98 -12.52 -2.23
C GLU A 258 -26.16 -13.78 -2.51
N GLY A 259 -26.20 -14.34 -3.72
CA GLY A 259 -25.38 -15.51 -4.07
C GLY A 259 -23.89 -15.21 -4.03
N PHE A 260 -23.47 -14.01 -4.45
CA PHE A 260 -22.10 -13.54 -4.28
C PHE A 260 -21.76 -13.36 -2.79
N GLN A 261 -22.67 -12.77 -2.00
CA GLN A 261 -22.48 -12.54 -0.57
C GLN A 261 -22.32 -13.84 0.22
N GLU A 262 -23.15 -14.86 -0.05
CA GLU A 262 -23.05 -16.19 0.59
C GLU A 262 -21.70 -16.84 0.31
N GLN A 263 -21.24 -16.80 -0.93
CA GLN A 263 -19.91 -17.33 -1.28
C GLN A 263 -18.78 -16.50 -0.66
N LEU A 264 -18.88 -15.16 -0.66
CA LEU A 264 -17.91 -14.27 -0.02
C LEU A 264 -17.82 -14.57 1.48
N TYR A 265 -18.95 -14.76 2.15
CA TYR A 265 -19.00 -15.05 3.58
C TYR A 265 -18.17 -16.28 3.96
N SER A 266 -18.16 -17.32 3.13
CA SER A 266 -17.31 -18.50 3.35
C SER A 266 -15.81 -18.18 3.40
N TYR A 267 -15.36 -17.20 2.60
CA TYR A 267 -13.99 -16.71 2.65
C TYR A 267 -13.73 -15.79 3.85
N LEU A 268 -14.70 -14.93 4.21
CA LEU A 268 -14.57 -14.04 5.36
C LEU A 268 -14.49 -14.84 6.67
N LEU A 269 -15.22 -15.95 6.79
CA LEU A 269 -15.13 -16.85 7.94
C LEU A 269 -13.70 -17.43 8.13
N ARG A 270 -12.94 -17.66 7.04
CA ARG A 270 -11.54 -18.10 7.17
C ARG A 270 -10.67 -17.02 7.81
N LEU A 271 -10.94 -15.75 7.51
CA LEU A 271 -10.24 -14.62 8.13
C LEU A 271 -10.68 -14.41 9.58
N ASP A 272 -11.99 -14.38 9.85
CA ASP A 272 -12.54 -14.16 11.20
C ASP A 272 -12.13 -15.24 12.20
N ASN A 273 -12.02 -16.49 11.74
CA ASN A 273 -11.63 -17.63 12.56
C ASN A 273 -10.12 -17.85 12.68
N CYS A 274 -9.32 -17.15 11.86
CA CYS A 274 -7.86 -17.25 11.94
C CYS A 274 -7.34 -16.50 13.17
N LYS A 275 -6.55 -17.19 14.01
CA LYS A 275 -5.93 -16.63 15.21
C LYS A 275 -4.52 -17.16 15.40
N GLY A 276 -3.68 -16.38 16.05
CA GLY A 276 -2.35 -16.83 16.48
C GLY A 276 -1.20 -16.27 15.64
N SER A 277 -0.04 -16.91 15.78
CA SER A 277 1.22 -16.44 15.20
C SER A 277 1.75 -17.46 14.20
N PHE A 278 2.11 -17.01 13.01
CA PHE A 278 2.47 -17.85 11.88
C PHE A 278 3.87 -17.51 11.33
N VAL A 279 4.52 -18.54 10.78
CA VAL A 279 5.77 -18.43 10.03
C VAL A 279 5.59 -19.09 8.67
N VAL A 280 5.51 -18.31 7.60
CA VAL A 280 5.40 -18.81 6.24
C VAL A 280 6.75 -18.65 5.53
N LYS A 281 7.60 -19.69 5.63
CA LYS A 281 8.98 -19.66 5.13
C LYS A 281 9.07 -19.26 3.65
N GLN A 282 8.14 -19.75 2.82
CA GLN A 282 8.12 -19.45 1.39
C GLN A 282 7.83 -17.97 1.12
N LEU A 283 6.96 -17.36 1.92
CA LEU A 283 6.63 -15.94 1.81
C LEU A 283 7.84 -15.06 2.20
N ASN A 284 8.55 -15.42 3.28
CA ASN A 284 9.77 -14.73 3.70
C ASN A 284 10.88 -14.88 2.66
N LYS A 285 11.07 -16.09 2.10
CA LYS A 285 12.03 -16.31 1.03
C LYS A 285 11.79 -15.42 -0.19
N ILE A 286 10.52 -15.18 -0.54
CA ILE A 286 10.18 -14.25 -1.64
C ILE A 286 10.54 -12.81 -1.26
N ALA A 287 10.27 -12.39 -0.01
CA ALA A 287 10.65 -11.06 0.44
C ALA A 287 12.18 -10.85 0.36
N ASP A 288 12.98 -11.83 0.79
CA ASP A 288 14.44 -11.79 0.70
C ASP A 288 14.93 -11.72 -0.75
N GLN A 289 14.35 -12.54 -1.64
CA GLN A 289 14.66 -12.52 -3.06
C GLN A 289 14.34 -11.17 -3.72
N LEU A 290 13.17 -10.59 -3.39
CA LEU A 290 12.79 -9.27 -3.86
C LEU A 290 13.74 -8.18 -3.34
N ALA A 291 14.17 -8.25 -2.08
CA ALA A 291 15.12 -7.30 -1.51
C ALA A 291 16.46 -7.34 -2.25
N GLU A 292 16.99 -8.54 -2.54
CA GLU A 292 18.21 -8.69 -3.32
C GLU A 292 18.07 -8.16 -4.75
N GLU A 293 16.94 -8.45 -5.40
CA GLU A 293 16.67 -7.99 -6.76
C GLU A 293 16.51 -6.46 -6.84
N MET A 294 15.78 -5.85 -5.90
CA MET A 294 15.61 -4.40 -5.84
C MET A 294 16.92 -3.67 -5.54
N ALA A 295 17.81 -4.27 -4.73
CA ALA A 295 19.14 -3.73 -4.53
C ALA A 295 19.95 -3.67 -5.84
N LYS A 296 19.89 -4.74 -6.65
CA LYS A 296 20.55 -4.75 -7.97
C LYS A 296 19.97 -3.69 -8.91
N LEU A 297 18.64 -3.54 -8.93
CA LEU A 297 17.98 -2.53 -9.76
C LEU A 297 18.32 -1.11 -9.33
N ALA A 298 18.35 -0.84 -8.03
CA ALA A 298 18.76 0.45 -7.48
C ALA A 298 20.22 0.78 -7.83
N ASP A 299 21.13 -0.20 -7.71
CA ASP A 299 22.53 -0.06 -8.10
C ASP A 299 22.71 0.20 -9.61
N LEU A 300 21.88 -0.41 -10.47
CA LEU A 300 21.92 -0.16 -11.92
C LEU A 300 21.40 1.25 -12.29
N ALA A 301 20.45 1.76 -11.53
CA ALA A 301 19.87 3.08 -11.75
C ALA A 301 20.61 4.20 -10.98
N ASP A 302 21.48 3.84 -10.01
CA ASP A 302 22.06 4.77 -9.03
C ASP A 302 20.93 5.61 -8.37
N ASP A 303 19.94 4.91 -7.79
CA ASP A 303 18.70 5.52 -7.31
C ASP A 303 18.36 5.06 -5.89
N ASP A 304 18.77 5.86 -4.91
CA ASP A 304 18.52 5.60 -3.48
C ASP A 304 17.02 5.67 -3.15
N ILE A 305 16.26 6.52 -3.85
CA ILE A 305 14.80 6.63 -3.64
C ILE A 305 14.11 5.33 -4.07
N LEU A 306 14.53 4.76 -5.20
CA LEU A 306 14.05 3.43 -5.62
C LEU A 306 14.33 2.37 -4.56
N TRP A 307 15.54 2.40 -3.98
CA TRP A 307 15.93 1.49 -2.90
C TRP A 307 15.06 1.65 -1.65
N GLU A 308 14.87 2.87 -1.17
CA GLU A 308 14.04 3.16 0.02
C GLU A 308 12.58 2.76 -0.17
N LEU A 309 11.99 3.08 -1.34
CA LEU A 309 10.61 2.74 -1.65
C LEU A 309 10.40 1.23 -1.79
N SER A 310 11.41 0.51 -2.31
CA SER A 310 11.31 -0.93 -2.53
C SER A 310 11.08 -1.72 -1.25
N HIS A 311 11.75 -1.39 -0.15
CA HIS A 311 11.56 -2.06 1.14
C HIS A 311 10.10 -1.97 1.63
N ARG A 312 9.47 -0.81 1.45
CA ARG A 312 8.07 -0.60 1.82
C ARG A 312 7.11 -1.38 0.92
N SER A 313 7.42 -1.41 -0.37
CA SER A 313 6.63 -2.18 -1.35
C SER A 313 6.72 -3.69 -1.11
N ILE A 314 7.92 -4.21 -0.78
CA ILE A 314 8.14 -5.62 -0.41
C ILE A 314 7.33 -5.98 0.83
N PHE A 315 7.45 -5.19 1.91
CA PHE A 315 6.71 -5.46 3.15
C PHE A 315 5.19 -5.40 2.95
N SER A 316 4.70 -4.44 2.16
CA SER A 316 3.28 -4.34 1.84
C SER A 316 2.79 -5.54 1.00
N ALA A 317 3.57 -5.96 0.01
CA ALA A 317 3.26 -7.13 -0.80
C ALA A 317 3.27 -8.43 0.03
N TRP A 318 4.23 -8.56 0.93
CA TRP A 318 4.32 -9.66 1.89
C TRP A 318 3.06 -9.73 2.79
N LYS A 319 2.62 -8.61 3.38
CA LYS A 319 1.37 -8.57 4.16
C LYS A 319 0.16 -9.02 3.34
N LYS A 320 0.06 -8.61 2.07
CA LYS A 320 -1.03 -9.03 1.18
C LYS A 320 -0.97 -10.52 0.86
N GLY A 321 0.25 -11.05 0.66
CA GLY A 321 0.48 -12.48 0.50
C GLY A 321 0.05 -13.31 1.71
N ALA A 322 0.26 -12.80 2.93
CA ALA A 322 -0.19 -13.45 4.17
C ALA A 322 -1.73 -13.55 4.22
N VAL A 323 -2.45 -12.51 3.81
CA VAL A 323 -3.93 -12.55 3.71
C VAL A 323 -4.40 -13.58 2.69
N LEU A 324 -3.76 -13.63 1.52
CA LEU A 324 -4.10 -14.64 0.49
C LEU A 324 -3.80 -16.07 0.96
N TRP A 325 -2.74 -16.27 1.74
CA TRP A 325 -2.42 -17.56 2.33
C TRP A 325 -3.51 -18.03 3.30
N ILE A 326 -4.05 -17.13 4.14
CA ILE A 326 -5.20 -17.47 5.03
C ILE A 326 -6.43 -17.78 4.20
N LEU A 327 -6.74 -16.98 3.17
CA LEU A 327 -7.87 -17.21 2.26
C LEU A 327 -7.78 -18.53 1.50
N ASN A 328 -6.57 -19.08 1.35
CA ASN A 328 -6.29 -20.39 0.78
C ASN A 328 -6.10 -21.49 1.87
N ASP A 329 -6.88 -21.42 2.95
CA ASP A 329 -6.87 -22.38 4.05
C ASP A 329 -5.45 -22.66 4.60
N GLN A 330 -4.66 -21.59 4.76
CA GLN A 330 -3.29 -21.63 5.28
C GLN A 330 -2.35 -22.54 4.48
N THR A 331 -2.66 -22.75 3.21
CA THR A 331 -1.87 -23.58 2.30
C THR A 331 -1.09 -22.71 1.31
N TRP A 332 0.24 -22.89 1.28
CA TRP A 332 1.08 -22.18 0.33
C TRP A 332 0.94 -22.72 -1.09
N THR A 333 0.85 -21.82 -2.05
CA THR A 333 0.92 -22.16 -3.48
C THR A 333 1.83 -21.17 -4.22
N ARG A 334 2.34 -21.60 -5.36
CA ARG A 334 3.17 -20.77 -6.24
C ARG A 334 2.43 -19.52 -6.72
N SER A 335 1.14 -19.61 -6.97
CA SER A 335 0.32 -18.49 -7.44
C SER A 335 0.20 -17.35 -6.41
N ILE A 336 0.22 -17.66 -5.11
CA ILE A 336 0.32 -16.64 -4.06
C ILE A 336 1.66 -15.89 -4.17
N GLY A 337 2.76 -16.63 -4.35
CA GLY A 337 4.08 -16.04 -4.55
C GLY A 337 4.17 -15.16 -5.80
N GLU A 338 3.60 -15.61 -6.90
CA GLU A 338 3.54 -14.83 -8.16
C GLU A 338 2.75 -13.53 -7.97
N PHE A 339 1.65 -13.56 -7.21
CA PHE A 339 0.90 -12.35 -6.86
C PHE A 339 1.72 -11.39 -6.00
N VAL A 340 2.45 -11.88 -4.99
CA VAL A 340 3.30 -11.07 -4.11
C VAL A 340 4.39 -10.36 -4.93
N VAL A 341 5.09 -11.10 -5.81
CA VAL A 341 6.11 -10.54 -6.69
C VAL A 341 5.50 -9.48 -7.61
N TRP A 342 4.40 -9.82 -8.30
CA TRP A 342 3.70 -8.90 -9.18
C TRP A 342 3.31 -7.61 -8.46
N PHE A 343 2.68 -7.72 -7.26
CA PHE A 343 2.18 -6.54 -6.57
C PHE A 343 3.32 -5.63 -6.08
N CYS A 344 4.45 -6.19 -5.65
CA CYS A 344 5.63 -5.39 -5.29
C CYS A 344 6.09 -4.51 -6.47
N TYR A 345 6.22 -5.10 -7.65
CA TYR A 345 6.59 -4.36 -8.87
C TYR A 345 5.50 -3.39 -9.34
N TYR A 346 4.22 -3.77 -9.20
CA TYR A 346 3.10 -2.91 -9.59
C TYR A 346 2.99 -1.66 -8.70
N ASP A 347 3.20 -1.80 -7.40
CA ASP A 347 3.26 -0.68 -6.47
C ASP A 347 4.42 0.26 -6.81
N LEU A 348 5.63 -0.26 -7.01
CA LEU A 348 6.80 0.54 -7.40
C LEU A 348 6.58 1.23 -8.75
N TRP A 349 6.07 0.51 -9.75
CA TRP A 349 5.72 1.10 -11.04
C TRP A 349 4.70 2.23 -10.89
N SER A 350 3.67 2.03 -10.05
CA SER A 350 2.65 3.05 -9.79
C SER A 350 3.25 4.31 -9.15
N LYS A 351 4.15 4.15 -8.18
CA LYS A 351 4.89 5.25 -7.55
C LYS A 351 5.72 6.04 -8.57
N VAL A 352 6.51 5.34 -9.35
CA VAL A 352 7.35 5.96 -10.39
C VAL A 352 6.50 6.64 -11.46
N LYS A 353 5.40 6.01 -11.90
CA LYS A 353 4.55 6.53 -12.97
C LYS A 353 3.80 7.79 -12.59
N VAL A 354 3.34 7.88 -11.34
CA VAL A 354 2.52 9.01 -10.86
C VAL A 354 3.39 10.12 -10.27
N PHE A 355 4.49 9.79 -9.60
CA PHE A 355 5.25 10.74 -8.78
C PHE A 355 6.72 10.87 -9.17
N GLY A 356 7.21 10.10 -10.14
CA GLY A 356 8.64 10.00 -10.45
C GLY A 356 9.33 11.33 -10.78
N ASP A 357 8.60 12.29 -11.35
CA ASP A 357 9.09 13.65 -11.62
C ASP A 357 9.12 14.54 -10.37
N MET A 358 8.35 14.23 -9.33
CA MET A 358 8.27 15.03 -8.10
C MET A 358 9.44 14.77 -7.14
N PHE A 359 10.10 13.61 -7.22
CA PHE A 359 11.23 13.26 -6.35
C PHE A 359 12.50 14.08 -6.64
N LYS A 360 12.52 14.87 -7.68
CA LYS A 360 13.70 15.60 -8.16
C LYS A 360 13.82 17.03 -7.65
N GLY A 361 12.70 17.60 -7.21
CA GLY A 361 12.67 18.96 -6.70
C GLY A 361 13.09 19.06 -5.23
N ALA A 362 13.36 17.94 -4.53
CA ALA A 362 13.72 17.97 -3.12
C ALA A 362 15.19 18.33 -2.85
N ASP A 363 16.09 18.11 -3.82
CA ASP A 363 17.54 18.28 -3.64
C ASP A 363 18.20 19.29 -4.60
N SER A 364 17.47 19.96 -5.49
CA SER A 364 18.06 20.97 -6.39
C SER A 364 17.15 22.17 -6.58
N ASP A 365 17.72 23.34 -6.32
CA ASP A 365 17.16 24.66 -6.70
C ASP A 365 17.23 24.92 -8.24
N GLU A 366 17.49 23.88 -9.04
CA GLU A 366 17.68 24.01 -10.49
C GLU A 366 16.46 23.52 -11.27
N GLU A 367 16.18 24.23 -12.36
CA GLU A 367 15.02 24.16 -13.27
C GLU A 367 14.58 22.76 -13.70
N GLU A 368 13.26 22.59 -13.85
CA GLU A 368 12.51 21.41 -14.27
C GLU A 368 13.08 20.68 -15.50
N VAL A 369 13.88 19.65 -15.29
CA VAL A 369 14.14 18.65 -16.32
C VAL A 369 13.17 17.47 -16.12
N GLN A 370 12.22 17.32 -17.04
CA GLN A 370 11.30 16.19 -17.09
C GLN A 370 12.08 14.86 -17.19
N ARG A 371 12.16 14.11 -16.11
CA ARG A 371 12.79 12.78 -16.16
C ARG A 371 11.71 11.69 -16.21
N SER A 372 11.88 10.75 -17.10
CA SER A 372 11.15 9.49 -17.16
C SER A 372 11.74 8.51 -16.16
N GLY A 373 11.20 8.29 -14.98
CA GLY A 373 11.52 7.20 -14.05
C GLY A 373 12.98 6.74 -13.90
N PRO A 374 13.30 5.77 -13.03
CA PRO A 374 14.63 5.20 -12.94
C PRO A 374 15.02 4.53 -14.28
N LYS A 375 16.25 4.75 -14.73
CA LYS A 375 16.79 4.14 -15.95
C LYS A 375 17.99 3.28 -15.60
N ASN A 376 18.09 2.11 -16.23
CA ASN A 376 19.32 1.35 -16.19
C ASN A 376 20.42 2.12 -16.93
N MET A 377 21.32 2.75 -16.20
CA MET A 377 22.41 3.53 -16.78
C MET A 377 23.39 2.66 -17.56
N LEU A 378 23.61 1.42 -17.09
CA LEU A 378 24.56 0.54 -17.75
C LEU A 378 24.07 0.14 -19.15
N ASP A 379 22.76 -0.06 -19.36
CA ASP A 379 22.19 -0.34 -20.69
C ASP A 379 22.36 0.83 -21.67
N SER A 380 22.47 2.05 -21.17
CA SER A 380 22.67 3.25 -21.98
C SER A 380 24.11 3.48 -22.40
N LEU A 381 25.05 2.67 -21.93
CA LEU A 381 26.46 2.68 -22.32
C LEU A 381 26.76 1.57 -23.34
N ASP A 382 27.84 1.74 -24.12
CA ASP A 382 28.33 0.71 -25.03
C ASP A 382 28.79 -0.55 -24.28
N LEU A 383 29.08 -1.63 -24.99
CA LEU A 383 29.62 -2.88 -24.42
C LEU A 383 30.93 -2.63 -23.66
N SER A 384 31.73 -1.69 -24.15
CA SER A 384 32.94 -1.20 -23.49
C SER A 384 32.92 0.31 -23.46
N PHE A 385 33.22 0.91 -22.31
CA PHE A 385 33.17 2.35 -22.10
C PHE A 385 34.26 2.81 -21.12
N ASN A 386 34.52 4.11 -21.09
CA ASN A 386 35.44 4.74 -20.16
C ASN A 386 34.72 5.56 -19.08
N GLU A 387 35.47 6.05 -18.10
CA GLU A 387 34.94 6.86 -16.99
C GLU A 387 34.24 8.14 -17.50
N GLN A 388 34.80 8.80 -18.52
CA GLN A 388 34.24 10.05 -19.10
C GLN A 388 32.87 9.82 -19.75
N GLN A 389 32.67 8.69 -20.42
CA GLN A 389 31.38 8.33 -21.02
C GLN A 389 30.31 8.12 -19.94
N LEU A 390 30.67 7.49 -18.81
CA LEU A 390 29.75 7.37 -17.69
C LEU A 390 29.48 8.73 -17.04
N GLU A 391 30.49 9.58 -16.89
CA GLU A 391 30.31 10.96 -16.38
C GLU A 391 29.35 11.76 -17.24
N ALA A 392 29.53 11.74 -18.56
CA ALA A 392 28.64 12.40 -19.51
C ALA A 392 27.19 11.88 -19.41
N LEU A 393 27.02 10.56 -19.31
CA LEU A 393 25.71 9.95 -19.11
C LEU A 393 25.09 10.40 -17.77
N ARG A 394 25.86 10.38 -16.69
CA ARG A 394 25.38 10.83 -15.37
C ARG A 394 24.90 12.27 -15.40
N LEU A 395 25.66 13.17 -16.01
CA LEU A 395 25.27 14.58 -16.20
C LEU A 395 23.99 14.72 -17.01
N SER A 396 23.86 13.96 -18.12
CA SER A 396 22.64 14.00 -18.93
C SER A 396 21.40 13.52 -18.19
N LEU A 397 21.61 12.69 -17.15
CA LEU A 397 20.56 12.23 -16.25
C LEU A 397 20.40 13.13 -15.00
N GLY A 398 21.13 14.28 -14.93
CA GLY A 398 21.10 15.23 -13.82
C GLY A 398 21.73 14.69 -12.53
N LYS A 399 22.70 13.80 -12.62
CA LYS A 399 23.44 13.24 -11.49
C LYS A 399 24.83 13.89 -11.38
N SER A 400 25.36 13.97 -10.15
CA SER A 400 26.68 14.54 -9.90
C SER A 400 27.81 13.71 -10.50
N GLN A 401 28.82 14.34 -11.06
CA GLN A 401 30.09 13.71 -11.48
C GLN A 401 30.82 13.02 -10.33
N ALA A 402 30.76 13.58 -9.12
CA ALA A 402 31.45 13.04 -7.95
C ALA A 402 31.09 11.58 -7.64
N GLY A 403 29.89 11.12 -8.02
CA GLY A 403 29.42 9.75 -7.83
C GLY A 403 30.00 8.74 -8.84
N THR A 404 30.67 9.15 -9.95
CA THR A 404 31.10 8.24 -11.02
C THR A 404 32.01 7.12 -10.52
N LYS A 405 33.04 7.43 -9.74
CA LYS A 405 33.97 6.42 -9.20
C LYS A 405 33.26 5.46 -8.23
N HIS A 406 32.32 5.97 -7.45
CA HIS A 406 31.51 5.14 -6.57
C HIS A 406 30.68 4.15 -7.40
N GLN A 407 29.99 4.63 -8.42
CA GLN A 407 29.17 3.81 -9.30
C GLN A 407 29.97 2.71 -10.00
N LEU A 408 31.12 3.03 -10.56
CA LEU A 408 32.02 2.04 -11.17
C LEU A 408 32.45 0.96 -10.15
N ARG A 409 32.73 1.35 -8.92
CA ARG A 409 33.06 0.40 -7.84
C ARG A 409 31.87 -0.50 -7.52
N VAL A 410 30.65 0.05 -7.40
CA VAL A 410 29.42 -0.70 -7.16
C VAL A 410 29.19 -1.72 -8.27
N TRP A 411 29.22 -1.31 -9.53
CA TRP A 411 29.01 -2.19 -10.68
C TRP A 411 30.08 -3.28 -10.79
N LYS A 412 31.32 -2.98 -10.45
CA LYS A 412 32.41 -3.96 -10.40
C LYS A 412 32.19 -4.99 -9.29
N ASN A 413 31.80 -4.56 -8.08
CA ASN A 413 31.49 -5.45 -6.96
C ASN A 413 30.30 -6.36 -7.26
N ARG A 414 29.28 -5.86 -7.98
CA ARG A 414 28.13 -6.64 -8.47
C ARG A 414 28.46 -7.53 -9.66
N LYS A 415 29.70 -7.48 -10.17
CA LYS A 415 30.15 -8.20 -11.37
C LYS A 415 29.36 -7.83 -12.64
N PHE A 416 28.79 -6.65 -12.70
CA PHE A 416 28.14 -6.15 -13.91
C PHE A 416 29.18 -5.73 -14.96
N ILE A 417 30.36 -5.28 -14.52
CA ILE A 417 31.46 -4.82 -15.36
C ILE A 417 32.81 -5.40 -14.90
N THR A 418 33.75 -5.47 -15.84
CA THR A 418 35.19 -5.69 -15.60
C THR A 418 35.98 -4.48 -16.05
N TYR A 419 37.18 -4.30 -15.53
CA TYR A 419 38.11 -3.23 -15.94
C TYR A 419 39.40 -3.80 -16.49
N SER A 420 39.84 -3.31 -17.63
CA SER A 420 41.14 -3.64 -18.23
C SER A 420 42.13 -2.49 -18.07
N ALA A 421 43.19 -2.72 -17.33
CA ALA A 421 44.26 -1.72 -17.12
C ALA A 421 45.03 -1.45 -18.42
N GLN A 422 45.05 -2.40 -19.37
CA GLN A 422 45.77 -2.25 -20.65
C GLN A 422 45.03 -1.25 -21.59
N THR A 423 43.71 -1.28 -21.61
CA THR A 423 42.91 -0.42 -22.50
C THR A 423 42.33 0.79 -21.78
N GLY A 424 42.32 0.81 -20.44
CA GLY A 424 41.63 1.85 -19.64
C GLY A 424 40.11 1.78 -19.72
N LEU A 425 39.53 0.69 -20.25
CA LEU A 425 38.10 0.54 -20.47
C LEU A 425 37.46 -0.39 -19.46
N TYR A 426 36.18 -0.10 -19.18
CA TYR A 426 35.25 -0.98 -18.49
C TYR A 426 34.43 -1.74 -19.53
N SER A 427 34.19 -3.03 -19.33
CA SER A 427 33.41 -3.87 -20.24
C SER A 427 32.28 -4.58 -19.48
N LYS A 428 31.08 -4.63 -20.06
CA LYS A 428 29.94 -5.37 -19.52
C LYS A 428 30.27 -6.86 -19.47
N THR A 429 29.93 -7.53 -18.37
CA THR A 429 30.18 -8.96 -18.20
C THR A 429 29.17 -9.81 -18.97
N GLN A 430 29.56 -11.06 -19.28
CA GLN A 430 28.64 -12.02 -19.88
C GLN A 430 27.46 -12.37 -18.94
N GLU A 431 27.69 -12.31 -17.63
CA GLU A 431 26.67 -12.54 -16.62
C GLU A 431 25.60 -11.44 -16.68
N TYR A 432 26.01 -10.17 -16.81
CA TYR A 432 25.10 -9.04 -16.99
C TYR A 432 24.33 -9.11 -18.32
N LEU A 433 24.97 -9.49 -19.40
CA LEU A 433 24.34 -9.53 -20.74
C LEU A 433 23.35 -10.70 -20.92
N LYS A 434 23.40 -11.71 -20.06
CA LYS A 434 22.50 -12.87 -20.08
C LYS A 434 21.30 -12.73 -19.13
N GLY A 435 21.36 -11.81 -18.17
CA GLY A 435 20.34 -11.60 -17.13
C GLY A 435 19.30 -10.63 -17.48
#